data_852bbdc03b654aa7fac74767b30034d4
#
_entry.id   852bbdc03b654aa7fac74767b30034d4
#
_cell.length_a   1.000
_cell.length_b   1.000
_cell.length_c   1.000
_cell.angle_alpha   90.00
_cell.angle_beta   90.00
_cell.angle_gamma   90.00
#
_symmetry.space_group_name_H-M   'P 1'
#
loop_
_entity.id
_entity.type
_entity.pdbx_description
1 polymer ?
#
loop_
_entity_poly.entity_id
_entity_poly.type
_entity_poly.pdbx_seq_one_letter_code
_entity_poly.pdbx_strand_id
1 'polypeptide(L)'
;MNVFDILGPVMIGPSSSHTAGAARIGRITRTLLGAPAVKADILLHGSFAKTYKGHGTDKALIAGIMGMATDDVRIRQAPELAKEAGLEVHISTGDIDGAHPNTAKVTLTDANGRQVSLLGSSIGGGNILVTEVNGMEVSLTGQYTTLIVLHKDAPGTIAAVTEVMAEEGINICNFRLSRQTKGGQAVMTIEIDGCSDSSLNDKISRL
;
A
#
# COMPACT_ATOMS: atom_id res chain seq x y z
N MET A 1 16.30 1.16 -18.85
CA MET A 1 16.35 2.17 -17.76
C MET A 1 15.89 3.49 -18.37
N ASN A 2 14.79 4.03 -17.88
CA ASN A 2 14.25 5.30 -18.38
C ASN A 2 14.96 6.45 -17.63
N VAL A 3 15.15 7.61 -18.29
CA VAL A 3 15.76 8.80 -17.64
C VAL A 3 14.97 9.22 -16.40
N PHE A 4 13.66 9.01 -16.36
CA PHE A 4 12.80 9.27 -15.20
C PHE A 4 13.06 8.34 -14.02
N ASP A 5 13.63 7.16 -14.24
CA ASP A 5 14.06 6.26 -13.16
C ASP A 5 15.29 6.82 -12.41
N ILE A 6 16.07 7.68 -13.09
CA ILE A 6 17.27 8.32 -12.55
C ILE A 6 16.93 9.63 -11.83
N LEU A 7 15.95 10.39 -12.35
CA LEU A 7 15.59 11.70 -11.79
C LEU A 7 14.73 11.62 -10.52
N GLY A 8 14.17 10.44 -10.21
CA GLY A 8 13.27 10.25 -9.08
C GLY A 8 11.90 10.92 -9.29
N PRO A 9 10.95 10.67 -8.38
CA PRO A 9 9.61 11.26 -8.47
C PRO A 9 9.62 12.75 -8.10
N VAL A 10 8.65 13.51 -8.64
CA VAL A 10 8.32 14.84 -8.11
C VAL A 10 7.81 14.66 -6.68
N MET A 11 8.43 15.33 -5.71
CA MET A 11 8.12 15.14 -4.30
C MET A 11 8.44 16.38 -3.45
N ILE A 12 7.80 16.48 -2.30
CA ILE A 12 8.10 17.47 -1.26
C ILE A 12 8.83 16.75 -0.13
N GLY A 13 10.15 16.96 -0.03
CA GLY A 13 10.96 16.38 1.05
C GLY A 13 12.41 16.12 0.64
N PRO A 14 13.30 15.86 1.59
CA PRO A 14 14.75 15.76 1.35
C PRO A 14 15.18 14.40 0.79
N SER A 15 14.32 13.38 0.79
CA SER A 15 14.72 12.01 0.44
C SER A 15 13.61 11.28 -0.31
N SER A 16 13.93 10.74 -1.49
CA SER A 16 12.97 9.94 -2.28
C SER A 16 12.49 8.70 -1.51
N SER A 17 13.38 8.03 -0.79
CA SER A 17 13.00 6.85 0.00
C SER A 17 12.16 7.22 1.22
N HIS A 18 12.57 8.24 1.99
CA HIS A 18 11.91 8.61 3.25
C HIS A 18 10.66 9.47 3.06
N THR A 19 10.48 10.06 1.88
CA THR A 19 9.30 10.89 1.57
C THR A 19 8.41 10.21 0.54
N ALA A 20 8.83 10.09 -0.71
CA ALA A 20 7.96 9.54 -1.77
C ALA A 20 7.62 8.07 -1.55
N GLY A 21 8.60 7.23 -1.18
CA GLY A 21 8.36 5.83 -0.86
C GLY A 21 7.43 5.65 0.34
N ALA A 22 7.64 6.41 1.41
CA ALA A 22 6.79 6.39 2.60
C ALA A 22 5.35 6.83 2.29
N ALA A 23 5.17 7.94 1.55
CA ALA A 23 3.84 8.40 1.15
C ALA A 23 3.10 7.36 0.29
N ARG A 24 3.81 6.68 -0.63
CA ARG A 24 3.23 5.58 -1.44
C ARG A 24 2.79 4.41 -0.57
N ILE A 25 3.58 4.00 0.43
CA ILE A 25 3.19 2.93 1.37
C ILE A 25 1.89 3.31 2.08
N GLY A 26 1.81 4.51 2.65
CA GLY A 26 0.59 5.00 3.30
C GLY A 26 -0.61 5.04 2.35
N ARG A 27 -0.42 5.51 1.12
CA ARG A 27 -1.48 5.62 0.11
C ARG A 27 -2.03 4.26 -0.32
N ILE A 28 -1.15 3.27 -0.55
CA ILE A 28 -1.60 1.91 -0.89
C ILE A 28 -2.39 1.31 0.25
N THR A 29 -1.95 1.46 1.50
CA THR A 29 -2.69 0.95 2.65
C THR A 29 -4.08 1.59 2.75
N ARG A 30 -4.20 2.91 2.51
CA ARG A 30 -5.50 3.59 2.42
C ARG A 30 -6.39 3.01 1.32
N THR A 31 -5.82 2.81 0.12
CA THR A 31 -6.56 2.26 -1.02
C THR A 31 -7.11 0.86 -0.70
N LEU A 32 -6.32 0.02 -0.04
CA LEU A 32 -6.74 -1.31 0.41
C LEU A 32 -7.86 -1.27 1.46
N LEU A 33 -7.85 -0.28 2.35
CA LEU A 33 -8.93 -0.10 3.32
C LEU A 33 -10.24 0.29 2.62
N GLY A 34 -10.16 1.07 1.54
CA GLY A 34 -11.32 1.48 0.73
C GLY A 34 -12.23 2.52 1.38
N ALA A 35 -11.87 3.01 2.57
CA ALA A 35 -12.61 4.00 3.33
C ALA A 35 -11.64 4.95 4.06
N PRO A 36 -12.10 6.11 4.56
CA PRO A 36 -11.30 6.93 5.46
C PRO A 36 -10.93 6.17 6.73
N ALA A 37 -9.64 6.19 7.08
CA ALA A 37 -9.18 5.62 8.34
C ALA A 37 -9.51 6.55 9.51
N VAL A 38 -9.92 5.99 10.65
CA VAL A 38 -10.06 6.68 11.93
C VAL A 38 -8.88 6.39 12.87
N LYS A 39 -8.14 5.29 12.60
CA LYS A 39 -6.94 4.92 13.37
C LYS A 39 -5.85 4.40 12.43
N ALA A 40 -4.60 4.76 12.74
CA ALA A 40 -3.40 4.30 12.05
C ALA A 40 -2.35 3.88 13.09
N ASP A 41 -2.01 2.60 13.12
CA ASP A 41 -0.90 2.06 13.90
C ASP A 41 0.28 1.80 12.92
N ILE A 42 1.42 2.44 13.15
CA ILE A 42 2.58 2.43 12.28
C ILE A 42 3.78 1.91 13.06
N LEU A 43 4.35 0.79 12.62
CA LEU A 43 5.63 0.28 13.12
C LEU A 43 6.72 0.56 12.09
N LEU A 44 7.75 1.30 12.49
CA LEU A 44 8.91 1.64 11.68
C LEU A 44 10.10 0.74 12.02
N HIS A 45 10.80 0.27 10.98
CA HIS A 45 11.98 -0.57 11.10
C HIS A 45 13.22 0.10 10.52
N GLY A 46 14.39 -0.28 11.04
CA GLY A 46 15.69 0.01 10.47
C GLY A 46 15.99 1.51 10.34
N SER A 47 16.28 1.99 9.13
CA SER A 47 16.57 3.40 8.87
C SER A 47 15.34 4.28 9.06
N PHE A 48 14.14 3.80 8.68
CA PHE A 48 12.90 4.52 8.97
C PHE A 48 12.76 4.78 10.47
N ALA A 49 12.95 3.77 11.32
CA ALA A 49 12.89 3.91 12.77
C ALA A 49 13.89 4.92 13.32
N LYS A 50 15.12 4.94 12.77
CA LYS A 50 16.20 5.79 13.28
C LYS A 50 16.07 7.27 12.89
N THR A 51 15.46 7.54 11.72
CA THR A 51 15.56 8.88 11.10
C THR A 51 14.20 9.52 10.80
N TYR A 52 13.07 8.89 11.14
CA TYR A 52 11.73 9.32 10.69
C TYR A 52 11.38 10.76 11.02
N LYS A 53 11.77 11.27 12.21
CA LYS A 53 11.51 12.67 12.58
C LYS A 53 12.34 13.66 11.76
N GLY A 54 13.63 13.34 11.54
CA GLY A 54 14.54 14.22 10.80
C GLY A 54 14.26 14.27 9.30
N HIS A 55 13.87 13.16 8.72
CA HIS A 55 13.57 13.06 7.29
C HIS A 55 12.08 13.22 6.96
N GLY A 56 11.19 13.34 7.97
CA GLY A 56 9.76 13.51 7.76
C GLY A 56 9.05 12.27 7.25
N THR A 57 9.58 11.07 7.54
CA THR A 57 8.96 9.79 7.15
C THR A 57 7.58 9.62 7.78
N ASP A 58 7.41 10.04 9.03
CA ASP A 58 6.13 10.11 9.75
C ASP A 58 5.11 10.96 8.99
N LYS A 59 5.51 12.19 8.62
CA LYS A 59 4.66 13.11 7.86
C LYS A 59 4.26 12.55 6.51
N ALA A 60 5.21 11.92 5.82
CA ALA A 60 4.96 11.32 4.51
C ALA A 60 4.02 10.12 4.57
N LEU A 61 4.19 9.21 5.55
CA LEU A 61 3.26 8.09 5.78
C LEU A 61 1.85 8.59 6.08
N ILE A 62 1.72 9.54 7.01
CA ILE A 62 0.43 10.14 7.38
C ILE A 62 -0.22 10.82 6.17
N ALA A 63 0.54 11.60 5.40
CA ALA A 63 0.05 12.23 4.19
C ALA A 63 -0.49 11.23 3.17
N GLY A 64 0.23 10.12 2.96
CA GLY A 64 -0.22 9.03 2.11
C GLY A 64 -1.50 8.37 2.63
N ILE A 65 -1.62 8.14 3.94
CA ILE A 65 -2.83 7.62 4.59
C ILE A 65 -4.01 8.57 4.40
N MET A 66 -3.77 9.87 4.38
CA MET A 66 -4.78 10.89 4.08
C MET A 66 -5.09 11.03 2.58
N GLY A 67 -4.37 10.32 1.71
CA GLY A 67 -4.57 10.33 0.25
C GLY A 67 -3.83 11.44 -0.50
N MET A 68 -2.89 12.13 0.14
CA MET A 68 -2.06 13.15 -0.50
C MET A 68 -1.08 12.53 -1.51
N ALA A 69 -0.80 13.25 -2.58
CA ALA A 69 0.24 12.90 -3.55
C ALA A 69 1.65 13.19 -2.99
N THR A 70 2.69 12.64 -3.61
CA THR A 70 4.08 12.79 -3.13
C THR A 70 4.63 14.21 -3.25
N ASP A 71 4.02 15.02 -4.09
CA ASP A 71 4.33 16.44 -4.36
C ASP A 71 3.36 17.42 -3.67
N ASP A 72 2.46 16.93 -2.84
CA ASP A 72 1.51 17.77 -2.11
C ASP A 72 2.25 18.59 -1.03
N VAL A 73 2.15 19.91 -1.13
CA VAL A 73 2.80 20.86 -0.20
C VAL A 73 2.35 20.69 1.25
N ARG A 74 1.16 20.10 1.47
CA ARG A 74 0.57 19.86 2.79
C ARG A 74 1.22 18.70 3.54
N ILE A 75 2.09 17.92 2.91
CA ILE A 75 2.82 16.81 3.57
C ILE A 75 3.48 17.26 4.88
N ARG A 76 4.00 18.49 4.90
CA ARG A 76 4.67 19.05 6.09
C ARG A 76 3.75 19.20 7.29
N GLN A 77 2.45 19.39 7.04
CA GLN A 77 1.38 19.60 8.03
C GLN A 77 0.48 18.37 8.19
N ALA A 78 0.86 17.23 7.61
CA ALA A 78 0.03 16.03 7.62
C ALA A 78 -0.36 15.55 9.03
N PRO A 79 0.50 15.60 10.06
CA PRO A 79 0.10 15.23 11.42
C PRO A 79 -1.01 16.11 12.00
N GLU A 80 -0.92 17.42 11.79
CA GLU A 80 -1.92 18.40 12.24
C GLU A 80 -3.25 18.18 11.51
N LEU A 81 -3.20 18.04 10.18
CA LEU A 81 -4.37 17.76 9.34
C LEU A 81 -5.03 16.42 9.67
N ALA A 82 -4.24 15.40 10.00
CA ALA A 82 -4.74 14.10 10.44
C ALA A 82 -5.53 14.24 11.75
N LYS A 83 -5.01 14.99 12.72
CA LYS A 83 -5.69 15.26 13.99
C LYS A 83 -6.99 16.03 13.78
N GLU A 84 -6.99 17.04 12.92
CA GLU A 84 -8.19 17.82 12.56
C GLU A 84 -9.26 16.93 11.87
N ALA A 85 -8.82 15.97 11.05
CA ALA A 85 -9.69 14.99 10.40
C ALA A 85 -10.16 13.86 11.33
N GLY A 86 -9.75 13.84 12.61
CA GLY A 86 -10.12 12.79 13.56
C GLY A 86 -9.37 11.47 13.37
N LEU A 87 -8.25 11.46 12.64
CA LEU A 87 -7.39 10.30 12.49
C LEU A 87 -6.44 10.18 13.68
N GLU A 88 -6.62 9.14 14.49
CA GLU A 88 -5.70 8.79 15.57
C GLU A 88 -4.48 8.07 15.01
N VAL A 89 -3.27 8.59 15.23
CA VAL A 89 -2.02 8.05 14.70
C VAL A 89 -1.10 7.64 15.82
N HIS A 90 -0.70 6.35 15.82
CA HIS A 90 0.31 5.80 16.70
C HIS A 90 1.52 5.36 15.91
N ILE A 91 2.70 5.89 16.25
CA ILE A 91 3.97 5.51 15.63
C ILE A 91 4.84 4.85 16.68
N SER A 92 5.30 3.64 16.38
CA SER A 92 6.26 2.87 17.17
C SER A 92 7.46 2.50 16.33
N THR A 93 8.55 2.11 16.98
CA THR A 93 9.76 1.62 16.32
C THR A 93 10.09 0.23 16.83
N GLY A 94 10.61 -0.63 15.95
CA GLY A 94 10.97 -2.00 16.31
C GLY A 94 11.70 -2.70 15.17
N ASP A 95 12.19 -3.90 15.47
CA ASP A 95 12.85 -4.72 14.47
C ASP A 95 11.84 -5.67 13.81
N ILE A 96 12.01 -5.85 12.49
CA ILE A 96 11.24 -6.78 11.67
C ILE A 96 12.26 -7.67 10.96
N ASP A 97 12.27 -8.96 11.31
CA ASP A 97 13.25 -9.91 10.80
C ASP A 97 13.24 -10.00 9.28
N GLY A 98 14.42 -9.93 8.68
CA GLY A 98 14.61 -10.03 7.23
C GLY A 98 14.09 -8.85 6.42
N ALA A 99 13.56 -7.80 7.05
CA ALA A 99 13.01 -6.66 6.35
C ALA A 99 14.09 -5.69 5.85
N HIS A 100 13.78 -5.00 4.73
CA HIS A 100 14.63 -3.92 4.22
C HIS A 100 14.72 -2.77 5.24
N PRO A 101 15.85 -2.05 5.37
CA PRO A 101 16.01 -0.98 6.37
C PRO A 101 14.97 0.15 6.33
N ASN A 102 14.36 0.41 5.17
CA ASN A 102 13.32 1.42 4.99
C ASN A 102 11.92 0.78 4.96
N THR A 103 11.58 0.01 5.98
CA THR A 103 10.30 -0.71 6.07
C THR A 103 9.36 -0.09 7.07
N ALA A 104 8.08 -0.05 6.73
CA ALA A 104 6.98 0.27 7.64
C ALA A 104 5.90 -0.81 7.57
N LYS A 105 5.41 -1.24 8.74
CA LYS A 105 4.14 -1.96 8.86
C LYS A 105 3.07 -0.96 9.24
N VAL A 106 2.06 -0.81 8.39
CA VAL A 106 0.96 0.15 8.56
C VAL A 106 -0.33 -0.64 8.74
N THR A 107 -1.01 -0.44 9.86
CA THR A 107 -2.34 -1.00 10.12
C THR A 107 -3.34 0.15 10.22
N LEU A 108 -4.36 0.12 9.37
CA LEU A 108 -5.43 1.13 9.35
C LEU A 108 -6.74 0.50 9.81
N THR A 109 -7.54 1.29 10.53
CA THR A 109 -8.90 0.93 10.96
C THR A 109 -9.87 2.00 10.50
N ASP A 110 -10.98 1.62 9.89
CA ASP A 110 -12.07 2.52 9.51
C ASP A 110 -13.11 2.70 10.65
N ALA A 111 -14.10 3.56 10.44
CA ALA A 111 -15.16 3.84 11.41
C ALA A 111 -16.06 2.63 11.72
N ASN A 112 -16.06 1.60 10.86
CA ASN A 112 -16.82 0.36 11.06
C ASN A 112 -16.01 -0.73 11.76
N GLY A 113 -14.75 -0.45 12.13
CA GLY A 113 -13.84 -1.41 12.74
C GLY A 113 -13.16 -2.36 11.74
N ARG A 114 -13.34 -2.17 10.42
CA ARG A 114 -12.60 -2.93 9.39
C ARG A 114 -11.14 -2.54 9.45
N GLN A 115 -10.27 -3.54 9.41
CA GLN A 115 -8.82 -3.35 9.44
C GLN A 115 -8.15 -3.85 8.18
N VAL A 116 -7.06 -3.19 7.81
CA VAL A 116 -6.10 -3.66 6.83
C VAL A 116 -4.70 -3.41 7.34
N SER A 117 -3.81 -4.37 7.17
CA SER A 117 -2.39 -4.22 7.46
C SER A 117 -1.54 -4.45 6.22
N LEU A 118 -0.47 -3.68 6.07
CA LEU A 118 0.47 -3.75 4.97
C LEU A 118 1.89 -3.65 5.50
N LEU A 119 2.77 -4.54 5.04
CA LEU A 119 4.22 -4.44 5.22
C LEU A 119 4.84 -3.98 3.92
N GLY A 120 5.41 -2.78 3.91
CA GLY A 120 5.99 -2.18 2.72
C GLY A 120 7.35 -1.56 2.96
N SER A 121 8.23 -1.71 1.99
CA SER A 121 9.59 -1.18 2.01
C SER A 121 9.78 -0.16 0.91
N SER A 122 10.48 0.95 1.21
CA SER A 122 10.95 1.87 0.18
C SER A 122 12.33 1.41 -0.31
N ILE A 123 12.42 1.00 -1.57
CA ILE A 123 13.60 0.39 -2.18
C ILE A 123 14.46 1.36 -3.01
N GLY A 124 14.22 2.66 -2.86
CA GLY A 124 14.97 3.72 -3.54
C GLY A 124 14.23 4.35 -4.72
N GLY A 125 14.59 5.59 -5.08
CA GLY A 125 13.97 6.33 -6.19
C GLY A 125 12.46 6.58 -6.05
N GLY A 126 11.90 6.45 -4.84
CA GLY A 126 10.46 6.47 -4.61
C GLY A 126 9.73 5.16 -4.94
N ASN A 127 10.47 4.13 -5.37
CA ASN A 127 9.91 2.79 -5.58
C ASN A 127 9.68 2.09 -4.25
N ILE A 128 8.69 1.21 -4.26
CA ILE A 128 8.31 0.43 -3.08
C ILE A 128 8.23 -1.05 -3.42
N LEU A 129 8.37 -1.87 -2.39
CA LEU A 129 8.06 -3.29 -2.43
C LEU A 129 7.14 -3.60 -1.26
N VAL A 130 5.91 -4.03 -1.54
CA VAL A 130 4.99 -4.56 -0.54
C VAL A 130 5.19 -6.06 -0.46
N THR A 131 5.44 -6.56 0.73
CA THR A 131 5.74 -7.98 0.98
C THR A 131 4.66 -8.70 1.78
N GLU A 132 3.76 -7.97 2.46
CA GLU A 132 2.68 -8.57 3.22
C GLU A 132 1.42 -7.70 3.16
N VAL A 133 0.26 -8.34 3.00
CA VAL A 133 -1.07 -7.74 3.20
C VAL A 133 -1.88 -8.65 4.11
N ASN A 134 -2.37 -8.13 5.23
CA ASN A 134 -3.14 -8.86 6.25
C ASN A 134 -2.46 -10.17 6.71
N GLY A 135 -1.13 -10.15 6.87
CA GLY A 135 -0.34 -11.33 7.27
C GLY A 135 -0.12 -12.35 6.14
N MET A 136 -0.55 -12.05 4.92
CA MET A 136 -0.34 -12.91 3.75
C MET A 136 0.81 -12.37 2.90
N GLU A 137 1.72 -13.26 2.49
CA GLU A 137 2.85 -12.90 1.63
C GLU A 137 2.38 -12.45 0.25
N VAL A 138 2.87 -11.30 -0.19
CA VAL A 138 2.66 -10.74 -1.52
C VAL A 138 3.98 -10.21 -2.08
N SER A 139 3.98 -9.81 -3.36
CA SER A 139 5.13 -9.11 -3.95
C SER A 139 4.62 -8.10 -4.96
N LEU A 140 4.55 -6.82 -4.54
CA LEU A 140 4.01 -5.73 -5.33
C LEU A 140 5.04 -4.60 -5.39
N THR A 141 5.41 -4.18 -6.59
CA THR A 141 6.36 -3.08 -6.78
C THR A 141 5.68 -1.74 -7.04
N GLY A 142 4.40 -1.75 -7.39
CA GLY A 142 3.65 -0.56 -7.81
C GLY A 142 4.11 0.01 -9.16
N GLN A 143 4.84 -0.77 -9.96
CA GLN A 143 5.26 -0.40 -11.32
C GLN A 143 4.18 -0.69 -12.36
N TYR A 144 3.35 -1.67 -12.11
CA TYR A 144 2.23 -2.08 -12.96
C TYR A 144 0.90 -1.74 -12.30
N THR A 145 -0.13 -1.60 -13.12
CA THR A 145 -1.49 -1.57 -12.61
C THR A 145 -1.76 -2.91 -11.92
N THR A 146 -2.04 -2.88 -10.63
CA THR A 146 -2.16 -4.09 -9.82
C THR A 146 -3.52 -4.12 -9.13
N LEU A 147 -4.25 -5.20 -9.35
CA LEU A 147 -5.46 -5.54 -8.62
C LEU A 147 -5.09 -6.39 -7.41
N ILE A 148 -5.61 -6.02 -6.24
CA ILE A 148 -5.47 -6.78 -5.02
C ILE A 148 -6.86 -7.25 -4.61
N VAL A 149 -7.11 -8.55 -4.73
CA VAL A 149 -8.40 -9.16 -4.43
C VAL A 149 -8.29 -9.94 -3.12
N LEU A 150 -8.88 -9.39 -2.07
CA LEU A 150 -9.03 -10.08 -0.79
C LEU A 150 -10.30 -10.92 -0.82
N HIS A 151 -10.17 -12.23 -0.61
CA HIS A 151 -11.30 -13.16 -0.74
C HIS A 151 -11.19 -14.34 0.24
N LYS A 152 -12.27 -15.13 0.33
CA LYS A 152 -12.23 -16.42 1.00
C LYS A 152 -11.61 -17.47 0.06
N ASP A 153 -10.74 -18.33 0.59
CA ASP A 153 -10.14 -19.44 -0.17
C ASP A 153 -11.19 -20.51 -0.46
N ALA A 154 -11.78 -20.43 -1.66
CA ALA A 154 -12.83 -21.35 -2.11
C ALA A 154 -12.58 -21.79 -3.57
N PRO A 155 -12.99 -23.04 -3.93
CA PRO A 155 -12.96 -23.48 -5.32
C PRO A 155 -13.79 -22.55 -6.23
N GLY A 156 -13.25 -22.27 -7.42
CA GLY A 156 -13.91 -21.42 -8.41
C GLY A 156 -13.60 -19.93 -8.30
N THR A 157 -13.13 -19.40 -7.17
CA THR A 157 -12.87 -17.95 -7.01
C THR A 157 -11.86 -17.42 -8.04
N ILE A 158 -10.76 -18.16 -8.28
CA ILE A 158 -9.76 -17.77 -9.31
C ILE A 158 -10.42 -17.72 -10.69
N ALA A 159 -11.21 -18.76 -11.04
CA ALA A 159 -11.87 -18.84 -12.33
C ALA A 159 -12.81 -17.66 -12.54
N ALA A 160 -13.66 -17.35 -11.56
CA ALA A 160 -14.60 -16.22 -11.63
C ALA A 160 -13.88 -14.88 -11.84
N VAL A 161 -12.79 -14.62 -11.10
CA VAL A 161 -12.01 -13.38 -11.26
C VAL A 161 -11.37 -13.32 -12.64
N THR A 162 -10.74 -14.40 -13.10
CA THR A 162 -10.06 -14.41 -14.41
C THR A 162 -11.04 -14.40 -15.59
N GLU A 163 -12.26 -14.93 -15.42
CA GLU A 163 -13.34 -14.84 -16.41
C GLU A 163 -13.76 -13.37 -16.62
N VAL A 164 -14.01 -12.62 -15.55
CA VAL A 164 -14.30 -11.19 -15.63
C VAL A 164 -13.18 -10.45 -16.36
N MET A 165 -11.91 -10.77 -16.08
CA MET A 165 -10.79 -10.12 -16.76
C MET A 165 -10.74 -10.46 -18.25
N ALA A 166 -11.05 -11.71 -18.63
CA ALA A 166 -11.12 -12.13 -20.02
C ALA A 166 -12.28 -11.44 -20.78
N GLU A 167 -13.45 -11.30 -20.14
CA GLU A 167 -14.60 -10.58 -20.71
C GLU A 167 -14.29 -9.10 -20.95
N GLU A 168 -13.50 -8.47 -20.06
CA GLU A 168 -13.04 -7.08 -20.22
C GLU A 168 -11.85 -6.93 -21.18
N GLY A 169 -11.36 -8.03 -21.77
CA GLY A 169 -10.21 -8.01 -22.67
C GLY A 169 -8.89 -7.65 -22.00
N ILE A 170 -8.77 -7.86 -20.68
CA ILE A 170 -7.61 -7.47 -19.89
C ILE A 170 -6.59 -8.59 -19.91
N ASN A 171 -5.35 -8.27 -20.32
CA ASN A 171 -4.23 -9.19 -20.28
C ASN A 171 -3.56 -9.17 -18.92
N ILE A 172 -3.35 -10.35 -18.32
CA ILE A 172 -2.64 -10.54 -17.05
C ILE A 172 -1.18 -10.78 -17.35
N CYS A 173 -0.28 -9.93 -16.82
CA CYS A 173 1.16 -10.08 -16.98
C CYS A 173 1.81 -10.83 -15.80
N ASN A 174 1.23 -10.76 -14.61
CA ASN A 174 1.67 -11.52 -13.45
C ASN A 174 0.48 -11.85 -12.53
N PHE A 175 0.52 -13.03 -11.94
CA PHE A 175 -0.51 -13.49 -11.02
C PHE A 175 0.11 -14.22 -9.85
N ARG A 176 -0.27 -13.86 -8.63
CA ARG A 176 0.12 -14.57 -7.42
C ARG A 176 -1.10 -14.75 -6.52
N LEU A 177 -1.20 -15.92 -5.89
CA LEU A 177 -2.18 -16.23 -4.87
C LEU A 177 -1.46 -16.62 -3.58
N SER A 178 -1.87 -16.02 -2.48
CA SER A 178 -1.44 -16.40 -1.13
C SER A 178 -2.65 -16.59 -0.24
N ARG A 179 -2.55 -17.51 0.73
CA ARG A 179 -3.59 -17.77 1.73
C ARG A 179 -2.99 -18.00 3.09
N GLN A 180 -3.72 -17.64 4.15
CA GLN A 180 -3.29 -17.94 5.52
C GLN A 180 -3.47 -19.42 5.84
N THR A 181 -4.68 -19.95 5.57
CA THR A 181 -5.03 -21.35 5.82
C THR A 181 -6.01 -21.83 4.76
N LYS A 182 -6.12 -23.14 4.56
CA LYS A 182 -7.11 -23.73 3.65
C LYS A 182 -8.53 -23.33 4.07
N GLY A 183 -9.27 -22.73 3.14
CA GLY A 183 -10.64 -22.25 3.35
C GLY A 183 -10.75 -20.95 4.17
N GLY A 184 -9.61 -20.35 4.54
CA GLY A 184 -9.53 -19.06 5.26
C GLY A 184 -9.45 -17.85 4.32
N GLN A 185 -8.79 -16.80 4.78
CA GLN A 185 -8.53 -15.60 3.98
C GLN A 185 -7.43 -15.87 2.95
N ALA A 186 -7.62 -15.34 1.76
CA ALA A 186 -6.66 -15.39 0.67
C ALA A 186 -6.54 -14.02 -0.01
N VAL A 187 -5.42 -13.79 -0.68
CA VAL A 187 -5.16 -12.61 -1.49
C VAL A 187 -4.67 -13.02 -2.87
N MET A 188 -5.30 -12.52 -3.92
CA MET A 188 -4.76 -12.53 -5.28
C MET A 188 -4.14 -11.19 -5.56
N THR A 189 -2.94 -11.19 -6.11
CA THR A 189 -2.29 -10.01 -6.68
C THR A 189 -2.15 -10.24 -8.18
N ILE A 190 -2.77 -9.37 -8.97
CA ILE A 190 -2.90 -9.51 -10.41
C ILE A 190 -2.35 -8.25 -11.05
N GLU A 191 -1.20 -8.36 -11.69
CA GLU A 191 -0.62 -7.28 -12.46
C GLU A 191 -1.13 -7.36 -13.89
N ILE A 192 -1.62 -6.24 -14.42
CA ILE A 192 -2.29 -6.17 -15.72
C ILE A 192 -1.62 -5.16 -16.64
N ASP A 193 -1.76 -5.41 -17.95
CA ASP A 193 -1.39 -4.45 -18.97
C ASP A 193 -2.46 -3.34 -19.05
N GLY A 194 -2.01 -2.08 -19.11
CA GLY A 194 -2.89 -0.92 -19.23
C GLY A 194 -3.43 -0.40 -17.90
N CYS A 195 -4.62 0.19 -17.93
CA CYS A 195 -5.27 0.81 -16.78
C CYS A 195 -6.53 0.02 -16.39
N SER A 196 -6.75 -0.18 -15.09
CA SER A 196 -8.05 -0.62 -14.59
C SER A 196 -8.97 0.59 -14.45
N ASP A 197 -10.23 0.43 -14.80
CA ASP A 197 -11.28 1.40 -14.50
C ASP A 197 -12.08 0.99 -13.25
N SER A 198 -12.97 1.88 -12.79
CA SER A 198 -13.83 1.60 -11.65
C SER A 198 -14.84 0.47 -11.92
N SER A 199 -15.21 0.25 -13.19
CA SER A 199 -16.18 -0.78 -13.57
C SER A 199 -15.65 -2.19 -13.34
N LEU A 200 -14.36 -2.42 -13.58
CA LEU A 200 -13.68 -3.68 -13.29
C LEU A 200 -13.70 -4.00 -11.78
N ASN A 201 -13.37 -3.01 -10.95
CA ASN A 201 -13.39 -3.17 -9.50
C ASN A 201 -14.80 -3.52 -8.99
N ASP A 202 -15.83 -2.86 -9.54
CA ASP A 202 -17.23 -3.13 -9.20
C ASP A 202 -17.68 -4.54 -9.59
N LYS A 203 -17.24 -5.02 -10.76
CA LYS A 203 -17.56 -6.39 -11.23
C LYS A 203 -16.91 -7.45 -10.34
N ILE A 204 -15.62 -7.30 -10.05
CA ILE A 204 -14.88 -8.24 -9.20
C ILE A 204 -15.42 -8.22 -7.76
N SER A 205 -15.84 -7.06 -7.23
CA SER A 205 -16.34 -6.95 -5.86
C SER A 205 -17.71 -7.62 -5.63
N ARG A 206 -18.43 -7.97 -6.72
CA ARG A 206 -19.73 -8.67 -6.67
C ARG A 206 -19.63 -10.19 -6.74
N LEU A 207 -18.43 -10.73 -6.96
CA LEU A 207 -18.15 -12.16 -6.96
C LEU A 207 -18.09 -12.72 -5.54
#